data_55cc8cb3b37c537411ddc8721a3cbede
#
_entry.id   55cc8cb3b37c537411ddc8721a3cbede
#
_cell.length_a   1.000
_cell.length_b   1.000
_cell.length_c   1.000
_cell.angle_alpha   90.00
_cell.angle_beta   90.00
_cell.angle_gamma   90.00
#
_symmetry.space_group_name_H-M   'P 1'
#
loop_
_entity.id
_entity.type
_entity.pdbx_description
1 polymer ?
#
loop_
_entity_poly.entity_id
_entity_poly.type
_entity_poly.pdbx_seq_one_letter_code
_entity_poly.pdbx_strand_id
1 'polypeptide(L)'
;MRSLVGNDFQHMIASTDYDTFILVGAEKPPKEAFEASLQKLIDAQPWKELRQERNQRLAEVDWIFSEDYAIDDESYQQWLAYRKALRDLPAVTEDPANPVWPEKPAMPSGTTETKDYTRELQIENNRLKNKVVILENRQTHFNTLLVDVIGRIEKLERPT
;
A
#
# COMPACT_ATOMS: atom_id res chain seq x y z
N MET A 1 -6.49 8.39 12.13
CA MET A 1 -7.03 8.69 13.46
C MET A 1 -6.19 9.66 14.31
N ARG A 2 -4.90 9.84 14.05
CA ARG A 2 -4.08 10.88 14.75
C ARG A 2 -4.59 12.32 14.62
N SER A 3 -5.46 12.61 13.66
CA SER A 3 -5.96 13.98 13.43
C SER A 3 -7.12 14.41 14.34
N LEU A 4 -7.75 13.48 15.06
CA LEU A 4 -8.90 13.79 15.93
C LEU A 4 -8.48 14.08 17.37
N VAL A 5 -7.32 13.65 17.79
CA VAL A 5 -6.95 13.67 19.20
C VAL A 5 -5.43 13.91 19.29
N GLY A 6 -4.96 15.05 19.36
CA GLY A 6 -3.55 15.49 19.45
C GLY A 6 -2.42 14.43 19.62
N ASN A 7 -1.20 14.85 19.54
CA ASN A 7 -0.01 13.96 19.45
C ASN A 7 0.36 13.15 20.72
N ASP A 8 -0.45 13.18 21.78
CA ASP A 8 -0.08 12.61 23.09
C ASP A 8 -0.57 11.16 23.33
N PHE A 9 -1.01 10.46 22.26
CA PHE A 9 -1.50 9.08 22.41
C PHE A 9 -0.39 8.04 22.29
N GLN A 10 -0.08 7.40 23.40
CA GLN A 10 0.87 6.28 23.44
C GLN A 10 0.24 4.93 23.11
N HIS A 11 -1.08 4.76 23.24
CA HIS A 11 -1.76 3.49 22.96
C HIS A 11 -3.15 3.71 22.38
N MET A 12 -3.33 3.34 21.13
CA MET A 12 -4.62 3.34 20.46
C MET A 12 -4.95 1.92 20.00
N ILE A 13 -6.05 1.37 20.50
CA ILE A 13 -6.60 0.13 19.95
C ILE A 13 -7.37 0.51 18.70
N ALA A 14 -6.85 0.09 17.54
CA ALA A 14 -7.50 0.34 16.27
C ALA A 14 -8.71 -0.59 16.13
N SER A 15 -9.89 -0.07 16.38
CA SER A 15 -11.15 -0.70 16.05
C SER A 15 -11.88 0.13 14.99
N THR A 16 -12.54 -0.55 14.06
CA THR A 16 -13.46 0.08 13.10
C THR A 16 -14.86 0.27 13.65
N ASP A 17 -15.12 -0.28 14.83
CA ASP A 17 -16.39 -0.16 15.53
C ASP A 17 -16.26 0.85 16.67
N TYR A 18 -17.16 1.85 16.67
CA TYR A 18 -17.17 2.90 17.67
C TYR A 18 -17.37 2.35 19.09
N ASP A 19 -18.22 1.33 19.28
CA ASP A 19 -18.57 0.82 20.61
C ASP A 19 -17.38 0.09 21.26
N THR A 20 -16.56 -0.57 20.45
CA THR A 20 -15.33 -1.27 20.87
C THR A 20 -14.09 -0.39 20.86
N PHE A 21 -14.18 0.82 20.29
CA PHE A 21 -13.06 1.75 20.24
C PHE A 21 -12.75 2.33 21.62
N ILE A 22 -11.54 2.13 22.10
CA ILE A 22 -11.07 2.61 23.41
C ILE A 22 -9.91 3.57 23.21
N LEU A 23 -10.04 4.77 23.79
CA LEU A 23 -8.96 5.73 23.94
C LEU A 23 -8.44 5.69 25.38
N VAL A 24 -7.15 5.43 25.53
CA VAL A 24 -6.48 5.48 26.83
C VAL A 24 -5.94 6.87 27.06
N GLY A 25 -6.42 7.55 28.10
CA GLY A 25 -5.93 8.88 28.49
C GLY A 25 -6.65 10.07 27.87
N ALA A 26 -7.72 9.86 27.09
CA ALA A 26 -8.53 10.94 26.53
C ALA A 26 -10.01 10.58 26.42
N GLU A 27 -10.82 11.61 26.29
CA GLU A 27 -12.26 11.47 26.07
C GLU A 27 -12.54 10.94 24.65
N LYS A 28 -13.49 10.01 24.55
CA LYS A 28 -13.92 9.43 23.29
C LYS A 28 -14.59 10.50 22.43
N PRO A 29 -14.20 10.66 21.14
CA PRO A 29 -14.84 11.64 20.28
C PRO A 29 -16.32 11.31 20.07
N PRO A 30 -17.17 12.27 19.70
CA PRO A 30 -18.54 12.01 19.32
C PRO A 30 -18.61 10.94 18.21
N LYS A 31 -19.63 10.08 18.27
CA LYS A 31 -19.79 8.95 17.33
C LYS A 31 -19.77 9.40 15.87
N GLU A 32 -20.48 10.48 15.57
CA GLU A 32 -20.55 11.05 14.23
C GLU A 32 -19.17 11.52 13.70
N ALA A 33 -18.35 12.10 14.58
CA ALA A 33 -17.02 12.54 14.22
C ALA A 33 -16.07 11.35 13.99
N PHE A 34 -16.24 10.28 14.76
CA PHE A 34 -15.49 9.03 14.56
C PHE A 34 -15.87 8.38 13.23
N GLU A 35 -17.17 8.19 12.97
CA GLU A 35 -17.69 7.57 11.75
C GLU A 35 -17.29 8.38 10.51
N ALA A 36 -17.39 9.71 10.55
CA ALA A 36 -16.96 10.57 9.46
C ALA A 36 -15.45 10.47 9.18
N SER A 37 -14.64 10.29 10.23
CA SER A 37 -13.19 10.13 10.08
C SER A 37 -12.83 8.73 9.57
N LEU A 38 -13.54 7.71 10.02
CA LEU A 38 -13.40 6.34 9.53
C LEU A 38 -13.75 6.27 8.04
N GLN A 39 -14.87 6.88 7.64
CA GLN A 39 -15.29 6.91 6.24
C GLN A 39 -14.25 7.58 5.36
N LYS A 40 -13.68 8.72 5.77
CA LYS A 40 -12.58 9.37 5.05
C LYS A 40 -11.36 8.48 4.86
N LEU A 41 -11.03 7.65 5.86
CA LEU A 41 -9.90 6.71 5.77
C LEU A 41 -10.22 5.57 4.79
N ILE A 42 -11.46 5.06 4.83
CA ILE A 42 -11.93 4.02 3.90
C ILE A 42 -11.89 4.55 2.47
N ASP A 43 -12.41 5.75 2.23
CA ASP A 43 -12.45 6.38 0.91
C ASP A 43 -11.04 6.72 0.37
N ALA A 44 -10.11 7.03 1.27
CA ALA A 44 -8.73 7.35 0.91
C ALA A 44 -7.87 6.09 0.62
N GLN A 45 -8.26 4.93 1.12
CA GLN A 45 -7.47 3.70 1.01
C GLN A 45 -7.24 3.25 -0.45
N PRO A 46 -8.26 3.18 -1.33
CA PRO A 46 -8.06 2.81 -2.72
C PRO A 46 -7.10 3.77 -3.46
N TRP A 47 -7.18 5.07 -3.18
CA TRP A 47 -6.26 6.06 -3.74
C TRP A 47 -4.82 5.86 -3.29
N LYS A 48 -4.62 5.44 -2.05
CA LYS A 48 -3.29 5.13 -1.52
C LYS A 48 -2.71 3.90 -2.21
N GLU A 49 -3.53 2.86 -2.36
CA GLU A 49 -3.14 1.61 -3.02
C GLU A 49 -2.81 1.82 -4.51
N LEU A 50 -3.65 2.57 -5.22
CA LEU A 50 -3.40 2.96 -6.61
C LEU A 50 -2.05 3.67 -6.76
N ARG A 51 -1.75 4.66 -5.90
CA ARG A 51 -0.48 5.40 -5.96
C ARG A 51 0.71 4.50 -5.63
N GLN A 52 0.56 3.60 -4.68
CA GLN A 52 1.61 2.66 -4.30
C GLN A 52 1.92 1.71 -5.45
N GLU A 53 0.91 1.09 -6.06
CA GLU A 53 1.07 0.20 -7.21
C GLU A 53 1.68 0.94 -8.41
N ARG A 54 1.19 2.16 -8.72
CA ARG A 54 1.77 3.01 -9.76
C ARG A 54 3.26 3.26 -9.52
N ASN A 55 3.65 3.61 -8.29
CA ASN A 55 5.04 3.87 -7.97
C ASN A 55 5.92 2.63 -8.12
N GLN A 56 5.39 1.44 -7.79
CA GLN A 56 6.09 0.18 -8.04
C GLN A 56 6.33 -0.03 -9.54
N ARG A 57 5.28 0.16 -10.37
CA ARG A 57 5.39 0.02 -11.83
C ARG A 57 6.37 1.02 -12.46
N LEU A 58 6.44 2.24 -11.93
CA LEU A 58 7.44 3.22 -12.36
C LEU A 58 8.86 2.78 -11.99
N ALA A 59 9.07 2.31 -10.77
CA ALA A 59 10.37 1.83 -10.32
C ALA A 59 10.86 0.59 -11.08
N GLU A 60 9.93 -0.29 -11.50
CA GLU A 60 10.24 -1.48 -12.31
C GLU A 60 10.86 -1.13 -13.67
N VAL A 61 10.62 0.07 -14.18
CA VAL A 61 11.07 0.47 -15.53
C VAL A 61 12.07 1.61 -15.52
N ASP A 62 12.46 2.13 -14.37
CA ASP A 62 13.39 3.25 -14.27
C ASP A 62 14.77 2.94 -14.86
N TRP A 63 15.19 1.69 -14.78
CA TRP A 63 16.49 1.23 -15.33
C TRP A 63 16.57 1.35 -16.86
N ILE A 64 15.43 1.31 -17.59
CA ILE A 64 15.39 1.46 -19.05
C ILE A 64 15.92 2.84 -19.48
N PHE A 65 15.83 3.82 -18.58
CA PHE A 65 16.22 5.21 -18.82
C PHE A 65 17.61 5.52 -18.23
N SER A 66 18.38 4.50 -17.83
CA SER A 66 19.77 4.68 -17.40
C SER A 66 20.66 4.93 -18.62
N GLU A 67 21.70 5.75 -18.47
CA GLU A 67 22.65 6.09 -19.52
C GLU A 67 23.39 4.85 -20.10
N ASP A 68 23.52 3.82 -19.27
CA ASP A 68 24.23 2.58 -19.65
C ASP A 68 23.35 1.60 -20.44
N TYR A 69 22.05 1.92 -20.63
CA TYR A 69 21.14 1.02 -21.31
C TYR A 69 20.89 1.49 -22.75
N ALA A 70 21.39 0.69 -23.71
CA ALA A 70 21.15 0.94 -25.12
C ALA A 70 19.74 0.50 -25.53
N ILE A 71 18.92 1.45 -25.90
CA ILE A 71 17.54 1.26 -26.39
C ILE A 71 17.39 2.01 -27.71
N ASP A 72 16.66 1.43 -28.66
CA ASP A 72 16.30 2.11 -29.89
C ASP A 72 15.27 3.25 -29.66
N ASP A 73 15.26 4.23 -30.56
CA ASP A 73 14.43 5.42 -30.39
C ASP A 73 12.93 5.10 -30.34
N GLU A 74 12.45 4.12 -31.10
CA GLU A 74 11.03 3.74 -31.13
C GLU A 74 10.61 3.12 -29.81
N SER A 75 11.36 2.15 -29.32
CA SER A 75 11.13 1.54 -28.01
C SER A 75 11.24 2.58 -26.89
N TYR A 76 12.20 3.49 -26.96
CA TYR A 76 12.35 4.57 -25.99
C TYR A 76 11.10 5.45 -25.90
N GLN A 77 10.51 5.84 -27.05
CA GLN A 77 9.29 6.64 -27.08
C GLN A 77 8.07 5.89 -26.53
N GLN A 78 7.96 4.58 -26.80
CA GLN A 78 6.90 3.74 -26.23
C GLN A 78 7.00 3.67 -24.71
N TRP A 79 8.19 3.50 -24.16
CA TRP A 79 8.42 3.47 -22.73
C TRP A 79 8.22 4.83 -22.05
N LEU A 80 8.56 5.93 -22.72
CA LEU A 80 8.24 7.28 -22.26
C LEU A 80 6.73 7.51 -22.18
N ALA A 81 5.98 7.07 -23.19
CA ALA A 81 4.52 7.18 -23.23
C ALA A 81 3.89 6.35 -22.08
N TYR A 82 4.37 5.13 -21.86
CA TYR A 82 3.94 4.28 -20.75
C TYR A 82 4.18 4.94 -19.38
N ARG A 83 5.39 5.48 -19.14
CA ARG A 83 5.70 6.20 -17.89
C ARG A 83 4.82 7.42 -17.70
N LYS A 84 4.56 8.15 -18.79
CA LYS A 84 3.64 9.31 -18.75
C LYS A 84 2.24 8.86 -18.37
N ALA A 85 1.71 7.84 -19.01
CA ALA A 85 0.39 7.29 -18.71
C ALA A 85 0.27 6.82 -17.24
N LEU A 86 1.30 6.17 -16.68
CA LEU A 86 1.35 5.81 -15.27
C LEU A 86 1.30 7.03 -14.34
N ARG A 87 2.03 8.10 -14.67
CA ARG A 87 2.03 9.33 -13.86
C ARG A 87 0.67 10.02 -13.87
N ASP A 88 0.03 10.03 -15.02
CA ASP A 88 -1.25 10.69 -15.23
C ASP A 88 -2.44 9.87 -14.68
N LEU A 89 -2.25 8.56 -14.48
CA LEU A 89 -3.29 7.61 -14.07
C LEU A 89 -4.14 8.09 -12.88
N PRO A 90 -3.58 8.62 -11.77
CA PRO A 90 -4.41 9.08 -10.66
C PRO A 90 -5.31 10.27 -10.98
N ALA A 91 -4.99 11.03 -12.03
CA ALA A 91 -5.78 12.18 -12.43
C ALA A 91 -6.93 11.82 -13.38
N VAL A 92 -6.83 10.69 -14.07
CA VAL A 92 -7.82 10.23 -15.06
C VAL A 92 -8.66 9.05 -14.56
N THR A 93 -8.30 8.46 -13.42
CA THR A 93 -9.01 7.32 -12.82
C THR A 93 -10.23 7.83 -12.05
N GLU A 94 -11.41 7.33 -12.41
CA GLU A 94 -12.67 7.60 -11.70
C GLU A 94 -12.87 6.63 -10.53
N ASP A 95 -12.55 5.35 -10.73
CA ASP A 95 -12.62 4.31 -9.71
C ASP A 95 -11.21 3.82 -9.31
N PRO A 96 -10.64 4.31 -8.20
CA PRO A 96 -9.30 3.93 -7.77
C PRO A 96 -9.20 2.49 -7.27
N ALA A 97 -10.33 1.83 -6.98
CA ALA A 97 -10.34 0.42 -6.59
C ALA A 97 -10.18 -0.52 -7.79
N ASN A 98 -10.62 -0.07 -8.98
CA ASN A 98 -10.54 -0.82 -10.24
C ASN A 98 -9.91 0.02 -11.36
N PRO A 99 -8.63 0.43 -11.23
CA PRO A 99 -7.99 1.29 -12.21
C PRO A 99 -7.69 0.55 -13.51
N VAL A 100 -7.84 1.25 -14.63
CA VAL A 100 -7.42 0.74 -15.94
C VAL A 100 -5.93 1.06 -16.11
N TRP A 101 -5.10 0.05 -15.96
CA TRP A 101 -3.65 0.22 -16.10
C TRP A 101 -3.24 0.35 -17.57
N PRO A 102 -2.29 1.24 -17.89
CA PRO A 102 -1.74 1.31 -19.24
C PRO A 102 -1.01 0.01 -19.59
N GLU A 103 -1.08 -0.35 -20.87
CA GLU A 103 -0.38 -1.54 -21.38
C GLU A 103 1.12 -1.33 -21.36
N LYS A 104 1.84 -2.30 -20.79
CA LYS A 104 3.31 -2.26 -20.71
C LYS A 104 3.91 -2.57 -22.08
N PRO A 105 4.78 -1.73 -22.64
CA PRO A 105 5.45 -2.01 -23.91
C PRO A 105 6.26 -3.30 -23.87
N ALA A 106 6.49 -3.90 -25.04
CA ALA A 106 7.40 -5.03 -25.19
C ALA A 106 8.83 -4.60 -24.81
N MET A 107 9.59 -5.53 -24.26
CA MET A 107 11.00 -5.27 -23.96
C MET A 107 11.78 -4.98 -25.23
N PRO A 108 12.66 -3.97 -25.24
CA PRO A 108 13.45 -3.61 -26.42
C PRO A 108 14.26 -4.79 -26.94
N SER A 109 14.20 -5.00 -28.26
CA SER A 109 14.97 -6.03 -28.95
C SER A 109 16.46 -5.63 -28.97
N GLY A 110 17.23 -6.14 -28.06
CA GLY A 110 18.68 -5.83 -27.96
C GLY A 110 19.36 -6.35 -26.71
N THR A 111 18.57 -6.73 -25.73
CA THR A 111 19.06 -7.41 -24.53
C THR A 111 19.24 -8.90 -24.82
N THR A 112 20.46 -9.40 -24.70
CA THR A 112 20.72 -10.85 -24.74
C THR A 112 19.80 -11.53 -23.70
N GLU A 113 18.95 -12.45 -24.15
CA GLU A 113 17.90 -13.15 -23.39
C GLU A 113 18.34 -13.63 -21.99
N THR A 114 19.62 -13.92 -21.83
CA THR A 114 20.18 -14.43 -20.56
C THR A 114 20.34 -13.37 -19.47
N LYS A 115 20.55 -12.09 -19.81
CA LYS A 115 20.67 -11.01 -18.81
C LYS A 115 19.31 -10.51 -18.32
N ASP A 116 18.33 -10.50 -19.20
CA ASP A 116 16.96 -10.07 -18.88
C ASP A 116 16.27 -11.03 -17.92
N TYR A 117 16.39 -12.33 -18.14
CA TYR A 117 15.74 -13.33 -17.30
C TYR A 117 16.19 -13.26 -15.84
N THR A 118 17.46 -13.03 -15.61
CA THR A 118 18.00 -12.92 -14.24
C THR A 118 17.51 -11.64 -13.56
N ARG A 119 17.32 -10.57 -14.31
CA ARG A 119 16.87 -9.28 -13.79
C ARG A 119 15.37 -9.26 -13.54
N GLU A 120 14.54 -9.80 -14.43
CA GLU A 120 13.11 -9.98 -14.21
C GLU A 120 12.83 -10.87 -13.00
N LEU A 121 13.55 -11.98 -12.87
CA LEU A 121 13.48 -12.83 -11.69
C LEU A 121 13.91 -12.10 -10.42
N GLN A 122 14.88 -11.20 -10.51
CA GLN A 122 15.34 -10.42 -9.35
C GLN A 122 14.33 -9.36 -8.92
N ILE A 123 13.68 -8.70 -9.89
CA ILE A 123 12.59 -7.75 -9.64
C ILE A 123 11.38 -8.48 -9.03
N GLU A 124 10.97 -9.60 -9.61
CA GLU A 124 9.84 -10.38 -9.09
C GLU A 124 10.15 -10.97 -7.69
N ASN A 125 11.37 -11.45 -7.46
CA ASN A 125 11.82 -11.87 -6.13
C ASN A 125 11.77 -10.72 -5.11
N ASN A 126 12.18 -9.53 -5.48
CA ASN A 126 12.10 -8.36 -4.60
C ASN A 126 10.65 -7.96 -4.33
N ARG A 127 9.78 -8.03 -5.35
CA ARG A 127 8.33 -7.79 -5.22
C ARG A 127 7.69 -8.81 -4.28
N LEU A 128 8.02 -10.10 -4.44
CA LEU A 128 7.51 -11.16 -3.57
C LEU A 128 8.01 -11.00 -2.13
N LYS A 129 9.28 -10.68 -1.94
CA LYS A 129 9.84 -10.39 -0.61
C LYS A 129 9.11 -9.25 0.07
N ASN A 130 8.82 -8.15 -0.65
CA ASN A 130 8.06 -7.04 -0.09
C ASN A 130 6.62 -7.43 0.27
N LYS A 131 5.96 -8.25 -0.56
CA LYS A 131 4.63 -8.80 -0.22
C LYS A 131 4.68 -9.68 1.02
N VAL A 132 5.68 -10.53 1.15
CA VAL A 132 5.88 -11.37 2.33
C VAL A 132 6.03 -10.51 3.58
N VAL A 133 6.89 -9.49 3.56
CA VAL A 133 7.07 -8.57 4.70
C VAL A 133 5.77 -7.86 5.09
N ILE A 134 4.97 -7.44 4.11
CA ILE A 134 3.67 -6.81 4.39
C ILE A 134 2.70 -7.79 5.05
N LEU A 135 2.66 -9.04 4.56
CA LEU A 135 1.81 -10.09 5.12
C LEU A 135 2.26 -10.49 6.54
N GLU A 136 3.55 -10.62 6.77
CA GLU A 136 4.13 -10.90 8.08
C GLU A 136 3.81 -9.79 9.09
N ASN A 137 3.93 -8.53 8.68
CA ASN A 137 3.56 -7.39 9.52
C ASN A 137 2.05 -7.38 9.84
N ARG A 138 1.19 -7.72 8.88
CA ARG A 138 -0.25 -7.87 9.11
C ARG A 138 -0.55 -9.02 10.08
N GLN A 139 0.10 -10.16 9.89
CA GLN A 139 -0.06 -11.33 10.75
C GLN A 139 0.41 -11.04 12.19
N THR A 140 1.54 -10.37 12.34
CA THR A 140 2.08 -9.95 13.65
C THR A 140 1.13 -8.99 14.34
N HIS A 141 0.61 -8.02 13.60
CA HIS A 141 -0.38 -7.07 14.14
C HIS A 141 -1.67 -7.77 14.57
N PHE A 142 -2.18 -8.69 13.76
CA PHE A 142 -3.36 -9.49 14.08
C PHE A 142 -3.13 -10.38 15.32
N ASN A 143 -1.99 -11.03 15.41
CA ASN A 143 -1.65 -11.86 16.57
C ASN A 143 -1.54 -11.03 17.85
N THR A 144 -0.98 -9.82 17.76
CA THR A 144 -0.91 -8.90 18.90
C THR A 144 -2.30 -8.49 19.38
N LEU A 145 -3.22 -8.20 18.46
CA LEU A 145 -4.61 -7.90 18.78
C LEU A 145 -5.34 -9.08 19.42
N LEU A 146 -5.11 -10.29 18.90
CA LEU A 146 -5.67 -11.54 19.47
C LEU A 146 -5.21 -11.75 20.90
N VAL A 147 -3.92 -11.63 21.17
CA VAL A 147 -3.36 -11.79 22.53
C VAL A 147 -3.97 -10.76 23.49
N ASP A 148 -4.13 -9.52 23.06
CA ASP A 148 -4.75 -8.48 23.89
C ASP A 148 -6.24 -8.81 24.19
N VAL A 149 -6.98 -9.24 23.19
CA VAL A 149 -8.40 -9.64 23.36
C VAL A 149 -8.51 -10.83 24.31
N ILE A 150 -7.70 -11.87 24.14
CA ILE A 150 -7.69 -13.06 25.03
C ILE A 150 -7.38 -12.64 26.46
N GLY A 151 -6.34 -11.84 26.68
CA GLY A 151 -5.96 -11.39 28.02
C GLY A 151 -7.04 -10.52 28.72
N ARG A 152 -7.91 -9.89 27.94
CA ARG A 152 -9.06 -9.13 28.48
C ARG A 152 -10.23 -10.05 28.84
N ILE A 153 -10.51 -11.06 28.04
CA ILE A 153 -11.52 -12.08 28.32
C ILE A 153 -11.16 -12.80 29.62
N GLU A 154 -9.91 -13.25 29.76
CA GLU A 154 -9.43 -13.93 30.98
C GLU A 154 -9.55 -13.06 32.24
N LYS A 155 -9.42 -11.74 32.12
CA LYS A 155 -9.64 -10.82 33.25
C LYS A 155 -11.11 -10.67 33.64
N LEU A 156 -12.04 -10.81 32.69
CA LEU A 156 -13.46 -10.72 32.93
C LEU A 156 -14.04 -12.02 33.52
N GLU A 157 -13.39 -13.16 33.26
CA GLU A 157 -13.82 -14.49 33.74
C GLU A 157 -13.27 -14.83 35.14
N ARG A 158 -12.37 -14.03 35.72
CA ARG A 158 -11.90 -14.22 37.09
C ARG A 158 -12.99 -13.78 38.08
N PRO A 159 -13.60 -14.71 38.85
CA PRO A 159 -14.54 -14.34 39.91
C PRO A 159 -13.76 -13.57 41.00
N THR A 160 -14.36 -12.48 41.47
CA THR A 160 -13.92 -11.71 42.66
C THR A 160 -14.09 -12.50 43.94
#